data_bf53c2b758fd3f7683ce18ef6f3ba2b3
#
_entry.id   bf53c2b758fd3f7683ce18ef6f3ba2b3
#
_cell.length_a   1.000
_cell.length_b   1.000
_cell.length_c   1.000
_cell.angle_alpha   90.00
_cell.angle_beta   90.00
_cell.angle_gamma   90.00
#
_symmetry.space_group_name_H-M   'P 1'
#
loop_
_entity.id
_entity.type
_entity.pdbx_description
1 polymer ?
#
loop_
_entity_poly.entity_id
_entity_poly.type
_entity_poly.pdbx_seq_one_letter_code
_entity_poly.pdbx_strand_id
1 'polypeptide(L)'
;MKENPKISIVTVTYNCKDTVEKTIQNVLKQTYPNIEYIVIDGNSTDGTKEIIERYADRLAYWVSEPDKGIFDAMNKAIGVATGEWILFLNSGDYFIKPTIIDEVFKWYNDNGETLIAGGTRNYIKEGYIDCMFKASDKDVWDRPVFRHHGTFARLSIHKKYLFPTEFRIAGDYYVFMQMMLNNEPFVVYDGVISLFENEMGASTRLDSFTKLWNERLMTMKMLGASESKIKEVIRKRNKMAFLRKIMSVVSLFPFIYNAYRRRKYTLQPLEITLKDI
;
A
#
# COMPACT_ATOMS: atom_id res chain seq x y z
N MET A 1 -7.70 -30.64 -6.86
CA MET A 1 -6.72 -29.65 -6.33
C MET A 1 -7.26 -28.29 -6.72
N LYS A 2 -7.30 -27.31 -5.79
CA LYS A 2 -7.63 -25.93 -6.16
C LYS A 2 -6.64 -25.49 -7.23
N GLU A 3 -7.11 -25.00 -8.39
CA GLU A 3 -6.21 -24.36 -9.34
C GLU A 3 -5.55 -23.15 -8.68
N ASN A 4 -4.25 -22.98 -8.90
CA ASN A 4 -3.53 -21.80 -8.42
C ASN A 4 -3.89 -20.63 -9.37
N PRO A 5 -4.75 -19.67 -8.99
CA PRO A 5 -5.09 -18.55 -9.86
C PRO A 5 -3.84 -17.76 -10.23
N LYS A 6 -3.81 -17.21 -11.43
CA LYS A 6 -2.72 -16.32 -11.85
C LYS A 6 -2.81 -14.99 -11.08
N ILE A 7 -1.70 -14.58 -10.47
CA ILE A 7 -1.63 -13.36 -9.66
C ILE A 7 -0.66 -12.36 -10.31
N SER A 8 -1.16 -11.20 -10.68
CA SER A 8 -0.33 -10.09 -11.13
C SER A 8 0.20 -9.34 -9.91
N ILE A 9 1.50 -9.39 -9.68
CA ILE A 9 2.18 -8.52 -8.73
C ILE A 9 2.75 -7.33 -9.50
N VAL A 10 2.44 -6.13 -9.04
CA VAL A 10 2.83 -4.90 -9.72
C VAL A 10 3.74 -4.07 -8.84
N THR A 11 4.90 -3.71 -9.35
CA THR A 11 5.78 -2.70 -8.76
C THR A 11 5.76 -1.45 -9.64
N VAL A 12 5.34 -0.31 -9.08
CA VAL A 12 5.54 0.99 -9.70
C VAL A 12 6.69 1.71 -9.01
N THR A 13 7.52 2.41 -9.78
CA THR A 13 8.75 3.04 -9.29
C THR A 13 9.07 4.33 -10.04
N TYR A 14 9.71 5.27 -9.35
CA TYR A 14 10.27 6.49 -9.95
C TYR A 14 11.41 7.02 -9.06
N ASN A 15 12.64 7.02 -9.60
CA ASN A 15 13.85 7.45 -8.89
C ASN A 15 14.01 6.73 -7.53
N CYS A 16 14.05 5.40 -7.56
CA CYS A 16 14.07 4.53 -6.39
C CYS A 16 15.22 3.50 -6.43
N LYS A 17 16.41 3.88 -6.94
CA LYS A 17 17.57 2.98 -7.09
C LYS A 17 17.95 2.24 -5.81
N ASP A 18 17.74 2.86 -4.64
CA ASP A 18 18.14 2.30 -3.35
C ASP A 18 17.19 1.21 -2.83
N THR A 19 15.97 1.12 -3.39
CA THR A 19 14.91 0.23 -2.89
C THR A 19 14.37 -0.75 -3.93
N VAL A 20 14.37 -0.38 -5.22
CA VAL A 20 13.74 -1.16 -6.29
C VAL A 20 14.29 -2.58 -6.40
N GLU A 21 15.61 -2.76 -6.29
CA GLU A 21 16.24 -4.08 -6.41
C GLU A 21 15.78 -5.04 -5.31
N LYS A 22 15.69 -4.56 -4.06
CA LYS A 22 15.20 -5.36 -2.94
C LYS A 22 13.75 -5.77 -3.14
N THR A 23 12.89 -4.85 -3.63
CA THR A 23 11.48 -5.17 -3.93
C THR A 23 11.40 -6.23 -5.03
N ILE A 24 12.15 -6.09 -6.13
CA ILE A 24 12.19 -7.09 -7.20
C ILE A 24 12.60 -8.46 -6.65
N GLN A 25 13.70 -8.52 -5.91
CA GLN A 25 14.20 -9.78 -5.34
C GLN A 25 13.20 -10.40 -4.35
N ASN A 26 12.49 -9.60 -3.56
CA ASN A 26 11.49 -10.07 -2.61
C ASN A 26 10.28 -10.71 -3.33
N VAL A 27 9.81 -10.10 -4.42
CA VAL A 27 8.75 -10.70 -5.25
C VAL A 27 9.23 -11.99 -5.92
N LEU A 28 10.43 -11.99 -6.49
CA LEU A 28 11.00 -13.14 -7.19
C LEU A 28 11.35 -14.32 -6.27
N LYS A 29 11.41 -14.11 -4.95
CA LYS A 29 11.58 -15.17 -3.93
C LYS A 29 10.26 -15.83 -3.51
N GLN A 30 9.09 -15.32 -3.95
CA GLN A 30 7.80 -15.92 -3.58
C GLN A 30 7.69 -17.34 -4.12
N THR A 31 7.19 -18.25 -3.26
CA THR A 31 7.06 -19.68 -3.60
C THR A 31 5.81 -20.01 -4.39
N TYR A 32 4.87 -19.07 -4.52
CA TYR A 32 3.64 -19.26 -5.28
C TYR A 32 3.94 -19.44 -6.77
N PRO A 33 3.45 -20.52 -7.43
CA PRO A 33 3.94 -20.93 -8.74
C PRO A 33 3.40 -20.10 -9.92
N ASN A 34 2.31 -19.36 -9.75
CA ASN A 34 1.60 -18.68 -10.85
C ASN A 34 1.57 -17.17 -10.67
N ILE A 35 2.75 -16.55 -10.63
CA ILE A 35 2.93 -15.10 -10.53
C ILE A 35 3.25 -14.51 -11.90
N GLU A 36 2.53 -13.45 -12.25
CA GLU A 36 2.85 -12.51 -13.32
C GLU A 36 3.46 -11.26 -12.68
N TYR A 37 4.77 -11.07 -12.80
CA TYR A 37 5.42 -9.92 -12.21
C TYR A 37 5.59 -8.78 -13.23
N ILE A 38 5.00 -7.62 -12.91
CA ILE A 38 4.95 -6.42 -13.77
C ILE A 38 5.68 -5.27 -13.08
N VAL A 39 6.56 -4.58 -13.81
CA VAL A 39 7.26 -3.38 -13.30
C VAL A 39 7.01 -2.20 -14.23
N ILE A 40 6.51 -1.09 -13.66
CA ILE A 40 6.29 0.16 -14.38
C ILE A 40 7.18 1.24 -13.77
N ASP A 41 8.14 1.72 -14.55
CA ASP A 41 9.03 2.80 -14.18
C ASP A 41 8.62 4.12 -14.84
N GLY A 42 8.51 5.17 -14.05
CA GLY A 42 8.09 6.51 -14.46
C GLY A 42 9.18 7.31 -15.20
N ASN A 43 10.05 6.65 -15.99
CA ASN A 43 11.20 7.24 -16.66
C ASN A 43 12.26 7.77 -15.68
N SER A 44 12.71 6.91 -14.80
CA SER A 44 13.75 7.23 -13.80
C SER A 44 15.09 7.61 -14.44
N THR A 45 15.83 8.48 -13.74
CA THR A 45 17.15 9.03 -14.19
C THR A 45 18.27 8.81 -13.18
N ASP A 46 18.00 8.07 -12.09
CA ASP A 46 18.93 7.87 -10.97
C ASP A 46 19.67 6.54 -10.99
N GLY A 47 19.44 5.69 -12.01
CA GLY A 47 19.94 4.32 -12.09
C GLY A 47 18.89 3.24 -11.78
N THR A 48 17.65 3.62 -11.47
CA THR A 48 16.54 2.68 -11.24
C THR A 48 16.27 1.81 -12.47
N LYS A 49 16.25 2.42 -13.66
CA LYS A 49 15.99 1.73 -14.93
C LYS A 49 17.01 0.62 -15.20
N GLU A 50 18.29 0.93 -15.04
CA GLU A 50 19.39 -0.02 -15.25
C GLU A 50 19.33 -1.19 -14.25
N ILE A 51 18.78 -0.97 -13.06
CA ILE A 51 18.50 -2.05 -12.11
C ILE A 51 17.41 -2.96 -12.64
N ILE A 52 16.29 -2.40 -13.11
CA ILE A 52 15.16 -3.18 -13.65
C ILE A 52 15.60 -4.02 -14.85
N GLU A 53 16.39 -3.43 -15.76
CA GLU A 53 16.92 -4.09 -16.95
C GLU A 53 17.70 -5.38 -16.62
N ARG A 54 18.40 -5.43 -15.48
CA ARG A 54 19.11 -6.65 -15.04
C ARG A 54 18.19 -7.83 -14.70
N TYR A 55 16.91 -7.57 -14.48
CA TYR A 55 15.90 -8.57 -14.14
C TYR A 55 14.87 -8.80 -15.26
N ALA A 56 15.05 -8.15 -16.44
CA ALA A 56 14.08 -8.12 -17.52
C ALA A 56 13.60 -9.51 -17.98
N ASP A 57 14.49 -10.48 -18.01
CA ASP A 57 14.23 -11.89 -18.36
C ASP A 57 13.34 -12.64 -17.34
N ARG A 58 13.19 -12.10 -16.15
CA ARG A 58 12.39 -12.65 -15.04
C ARG A 58 11.08 -11.91 -14.83
N LEU A 59 10.83 -10.83 -15.57
CA LEU A 59 9.61 -10.02 -15.52
C LEU A 59 8.66 -10.44 -16.64
N ALA A 60 7.38 -10.59 -16.32
CA ALA A 60 6.36 -10.86 -17.34
C ALA A 60 6.15 -9.63 -18.25
N TYR A 61 6.30 -8.44 -17.68
CA TYR A 61 6.24 -7.18 -18.40
C TYR A 61 7.01 -6.10 -17.64
N TRP A 62 7.72 -5.24 -18.35
CA TRP A 62 8.24 -4.00 -17.78
C TRP A 62 8.34 -2.90 -18.83
N VAL A 63 8.25 -1.65 -18.37
CA VAL A 63 8.42 -0.47 -19.21
C VAL A 63 8.99 0.68 -18.37
N SER A 64 9.83 1.50 -18.98
CA SER A 64 10.31 2.77 -18.43
C SER A 64 9.89 3.89 -19.38
N GLU A 65 8.90 4.67 -18.96
CA GLU A 65 8.33 5.76 -19.74
C GLU A 65 7.71 6.83 -18.83
N PRO A 66 7.62 8.10 -19.27
CA PRO A 66 7.00 9.14 -18.49
C PRO A 66 5.56 8.80 -18.06
N ASP A 67 5.22 9.13 -16.82
CA ASP A 67 3.88 9.04 -16.27
C ASP A 67 3.42 10.36 -15.63
N LYS A 68 2.14 10.43 -15.29
CA LYS A 68 1.53 11.55 -14.57
C LYS A 68 1.58 11.39 -13.05
N GLY A 69 2.34 10.42 -12.54
CA GLY A 69 2.49 10.06 -11.14
C GLY A 69 2.08 8.61 -10.86
N ILE A 70 2.26 8.19 -9.62
CA ILE A 70 2.12 6.80 -9.15
C ILE A 70 0.81 6.12 -9.62
N PHE A 71 -0.32 6.84 -9.61
CA PHE A 71 -1.62 6.28 -9.97
C PHE A 71 -1.80 6.11 -11.49
N ASP A 72 -1.11 6.93 -12.30
CA ASP A 72 -1.04 6.70 -13.74
C ASP A 72 -0.23 5.44 -14.06
N ALA A 73 0.91 5.26 -13.39
CA ALA A 73 1.72 4.04 -13.50
C ALA A 73 0.94 2.79 -13.05
N MET A 74 0.17 2.87 -11.94
CA MET A 74 -0.72 1.78 -11.51
C MET A 74 -1.80 1.46 -12.55
N ASN A 75 -2.41 2.46 -13.18
CA ASN A 75 -3.40 2.27 -14.23
C ASN A 75 -2.80 1.63 -15.49
N LYS A 76 -1.58 2.02 -15.88
CA LYS A 76 -0.84 1.35 -16.97
C LYS A 76 -0.66 -0.14 -16.67
N ALA A 77 -0.28 -0.47 -15.43
CA ALA A 77 -0.13 -1.87 -15.01
C ALA A 77 -1.46 -2.64 -15.05
N ILE A 78 -2.58 -2.03 -14.63
CA ILE A 78 -3.93 -2.64 -14.75
C ILE A 78 -4.25 -2.95 -16.22
N GLY A 79 -3.83 -2.08 -17.15
CA GLY A 79 -4.05 -2.25 -18.58
C GLY A 79 -3.34 -3.46 -19.18
N VAL A 80 -2.14 -3.80 -18.69
CA VAL A 80 -1.32 -4.91 -19.21
C VAL A 80 -1.44 -6.19 -18.40
N ALA A 81 -1.91 -6.12 -17.15
CA ALA A 81 -2.08 -7.27 -16.28
C ALA A 81 -3.10 -8.27 -16.85
N THR A 82 -2.79 -9.57 -16.70
CA THR A 82 -3.61 -10.68 -17.18
C THR A 82 -3.96 -11.69 -16.07
N GLY A 83 -3.51 -11.46 -14.84
CA GLY A 83 -3.84 -12.29 -13.70
C GLY A 83 -5.33 -12.21 -13.34
N GLU A 84 -5.81 -13.20 -12.63
CA GLU A 84 -7.13 -13.17 -12.02
C GLU A 84 -7.19 -12.18 -10.85
N TRP A 85 -6.10 -12.14 -10.09
CA TRP A 85 -5.90 -11.22 -8.97
C TRP A 85 -4.72 -10.29 -9.25
N ILE A 86 -4.76 -9.10 -8.64
CA ILE A 86 -3.69 -8.10 -8.71
C ILE A 86 -3.39 -7.58 -7.31
N LEU A 87 -2.11 -7.33 -7.02
CA LEU A 87 -1.64 -6.63 -5.83
C LEU A 87 -0.53 -5.65 -6.24
N PHE A 88 -0.58 -4.45 -5.68
CA PHE A 88 0.45 -3.43 -5.87
C PHE A 88 1.44 -3.46 -4.72
N LEU A 89 2.69 -3.81 -5.02
CA LEU A 89 3.83 -3.80 -4.11
C LEU A 89 4.87 -2.82 -4.67
N ASN A 90 4.72 -1.55 -4.31
CA ASN A 90 5.55 -0.48 -4.88
C ASN A 90 7.00 -0.57 -4.40
N SER A 91 7.91 0.14 -5.07
CA SER A 91 9.31 0.17 -4.67
C SER A 91 9.46 0.64 -3.22
N GLY A 92 10.08 -0.20 -2.37
CA GLY A 92 10.19 -0.01 -0.92
C GLY A 92 9.13 -0.74 -0.10
N ASP A 93 8.15 -1.37 -0.74
CA ASP A 93 7.24 -2.33 -0.11
C ASP A 93 7.76 -3.76 -0.31
N TYR A 94 7.47 -4.66 0.62
CA TYR A 94 7.93 -6.04 0.58
C TYR A 94 6.86 -6.99 1.09
N PHE A 95 6.77 -8.19 0.55
CA PHE A 95 6.06 -9.28 1.20
C PHE A 95 6.76 -9.67 2.50
N ILE A 96 5.98 -9.98 3.53
CA ILE A 96 6.51 -10.28 4.87
C ILE A 96 7.37 -11.55 4.91
N LYS A 97 7.14 -12.48 4.00
CA LYS A 97 7.86 -13.76 3.87
C LYS A 97 7.66 -14.37 2.48
N PRO A 98 8.54 -15.30 2.04
CA PRO A 98 8.45 -15.89 0.71
C PRO A 98 7.19 -16.75 0.46
N THR A 99 6.55 -17.24 1.50
CA THR A 99 5.39 -18.16 1.41
C THR A 99 4.04 -17.45 1.53
N ILE A 100 4.02 -16.12 1.70
CA ILE A 100 2.78 -15.42 2.09
C ILE A 100 1.69 -15.50 1.03
N ILE A 101 2.03 -15.39 -0.26
CA ILE A 101 1.03 -15.50 -1.33
C ILE A 101 0.42 -16.90 -1.31
N ASP A 102 1.24 -17.94 -1.20
CA ASP A 102 0.80 -19.33 -1.15
C ASP A 102 -0.11 -19.59 0.07
N GLU A 103 0.23 -19.05 1.23
CA GLU A 103 -0.58 -19.16 2.45
C GLU A 103 -1.95 -18.47 2.31
N VAL A 104 -1.98 -17.26 1.76
CA VAL A 104 -3.24 -16.52 1.54
C VAL A 104 -4.15 -17.29 0.59
N PHE A 105 -3.64 -17.78 -0.55
CA PHE A 105 -4.46 -18.46 -1.54
C PHE A 105 -4.78 -19.93 -1.17
N LYS A 106 -4.04 -20.57 -0.30
CA LYS A 106 -4.42 -21.83 0.34
C LYS A 106 -5.54 -21.65 1.36
N TRP A 107 -5.47 -20.58 2.13
CA TRP A 107 -6.50 -20.22 3.12
C TRP A 107 -7.79 -19.74 2.45
N TYR A 108 -7.70 -18.96 1.38
CA TYR A 108 -8.85 -18.39 0.69
C TYR A 108 -9.73 -19.47 0.06
N ASN A 109 -11.03 -19.43 0.40
CA ASN A 109 -12.07 -20.19 -0.28
C ASN A 109 -12.92 -19.23 -1.08
N ASP A 110 -12.89 -19.38 -2.42
CA ASP A 110 -13.62 -18.48 -3.32
C ASP A 110 -15.13 -18.62 -3.14
N ASN A 111 -15.76 -17.58 -2.59
CA ASN A 111 -17.20 -17.44 -2.47
C ASN A 111 -17.70 -16.21 -3.23
N GLY A 112 -16.91 -15.73 -4.20
CA GLY A 112 -17.24 -14.56 -5.02
C GLY A 112 -16.72 -13.23 -4.47
N GLU A 113 -15.81 -13.27 -3.47
CA GLU A 113 -15.18 -12.04 -3.00
C GLU A 113 -14.31 -11.41 -4.11
N THR A 114 -14.31 -10.08 -4.13
CA THR A 114 -13.53 -9.28 -5.06
C THR A 114 -12.24 -8.75 -4.45
N LEU A 115 -12.13 -8.77 -3.12
CA LEU A 115 -10.97 -8.33 -2.37
C LEU A 115 -10.61 -9.34 -1.26
N ILE A 116 -9.31 -9.58 -1.11
CA ILE A 116 -8.71 -10.27 0.05
C ILE A 116 -7.80 -9.27 0.73
N ALA A 117 -8.21 -8.75 1.88
CA ALA A 117 -7.47 -7.75 2.64
C ALA A 117 -6.76 -8.39 3.83
N GLY A 118 -5.48 -8.11 3.99
CA GLY A 118 -4.70 -8.54 5.15
C GLY A 118 -4.01 -7.38 5.85
N GLY A 119 -3.32 -7.69 6.94
CA GLY A 119 -2.53 -6.74 7.69
C GLY A 119 -1.29 -6.27 6.93
N THR A 120 -0.78 -5.12 7.35
CA THR A 120 0.49 -4.57 6.87
C THR A 120 1.37 -4.20 8.04
N ARG A 121 2.67 -4.44 7.94
CA ARG A 121 3.66 -4.11 8.96
C ARG A 121 4.38 -2.81 8.59
N ASN A 122 4.37 -1.85 9.48
CA ASN A 122 5.10 -0.59 9.31
C ASN A 122 6.38 -0.64 10.13
N TYR A 123 7.54 -0.62 9.47
CA TYR A 123 8.81 -0.45 10.15
C TYR A 123 9.06 1.02 10.47
N ILE A 124 9.55 1.23 11.66
CA ILE A 124 10.05 2.51 12.17
C ILE A 124 11.37 2.24 12.89
N LYS A 125 12.18 3.26 13.06
CA LYS A 125 13.52 3.15 13.66
C LYS A 125 13.58 2.36 14.98
N GLU A 126 12.51 2.39 15.77
CA GLU A 126 12.45 1.76 17.10
C GLU A 126 11.78 0.39 17.12
N GLY A 127 11.34 -0.14 15.97
CA GLY A 127 10.61 -1.40 15.91
C GLY A 127 9.59 -1.44 14.76
N TYR A 128 8.47 -2.13 14.98
CA TYR A 128 7.40 -2.17 13.96
C TYR A 128 6.00 -2.08 14.59
N ILE A 129 5.03 -1.73 13.77
CA ILE A 129 3.62 -1.67 14.12
C ILE A 129 2.83 -2.44 13.08
N ASP A 130 2.09 -3.46 13.50
CA ASP A 130 1.15 -4.15 12.63
C ASP A 130 -0.17 -3.38 12.55
N CYS A 131 -0.56 -3.09 11.32
CA CYS A 131 -1.82 -2.44 11.00
C CYS A 131 -2.76 -3.50 10.43
N MET A 132 -3.54 -4.13 11.32
CA MET A 132 -4.53 -5.13 10.93
C MET A 132 -5.81 -4.44 10.47
N PHE A 133 -6.43 -4.98 9.42
CA PHE A 133 -7.78 -4.61 9.04
C PHE A 133 -8.77 -5.24 10.04
N LYS A 134 -9.74 -4.43 10.50
CA LYS A 134 -10.82 -4.92 11.37
C LYS A 134 -12.15 -4.77 10.63
N ALA A 135 -12.79 -5.88 10.32
CA ALA A 135 -14.09 -5.92 9.65
C ALA A 135 -15.20 -5.15 10.41
N SER A 136 -15.02 -4.93 11.71
CA SER A 136 -15.92 -4.17 12.56
C SER A 136 -15.77 -2.64 12.45
N ASP A 137 -14.79 -2.14 11.72
CA ASP A 137 -14.60 -0.70 11.49
C ASP A 137 -15.71 -0.19 10.52
N LYS A 138 -16.89 0.04 11.07
CA LYS A 138 -18.11 0.41 10.32
C LYS A 138 -18.03 1.77 9.62
N ASP A 139 -17.17 2.67 10.08
CA ASP A 139 -17.07 4.01 9.53
C ASP A 139 -15.96 4.09 8.50
N VAL A 140 -16.32 3.79 7.27
CA VAL A 140 -15.40 3.83 6.10
C VAL A 140 -14.72 5.18 5.92
N TRP A 141 -15.31 6.29 6.42
CA TRP A 141 -14.76 7.63 6.26
C TRP A 141 -13.63 7.97 7.24
N ASP A 142 -13.50 7.22 8.33
CA ASP A 142 -12.55 7.55 9.40
C ASP A 142 -11.14 7.02 9.17
N ARG A 143 -11.00 5.91 8.42
CA ARG A 143 -9.71 5.23 8.23
C ARG A 143 -9.50 4.85 6.77
N PRO A 144 -8.24 4.73 6.33
CA PRO A 144 -7.95 3.96 5.14
C PRO A 144 -8.36 2.50 5.42
N VAL A 145 -9.40 2.03 4.75
CA VAL A 145 -9.98 0.71 5.00
C VAL A 145 -9.04 -0.39 4.53
N PHE A 146 -8.50 -0.23 3.34
CA PHE A 146 -7.54 -1.14 2.75
C PHE A 146 -6.25 -0.42 2.40
N ARG A 147 -5.16 -1.17 2.29
CA ARG A 147 -3.88 -0.68 1.79
C ARG A 147 -3.51 -1.46 0.54
N HIS A 148 -3.09 -0.77 -0.52
CA HIS A 148 -2.79 -1.41 -1.79
C HIS A 148 -1.76 -2.55 -1.67
N HIS A 149 -0.72 -2.39 -0.82
CA HIS A 149 0.32 -3.40 -0.61
C HIS A 149 -0.08 -4.57 0.32
N GLY A 150 -1.26 -4.51 0.94
CA GLY A 150 -1.83 -5.57 1.80
C GLY A 150 -3.14 -6.15 1.26
N THR A 151 -3.52 -5.84 0.02
CA THR A 151 -4.82 -6.23 -0.53
C THR A 151 -4.67 -6.81 -1.91
N PHE A 152 -5.06 -8.09 -2.07
CA PHE A 152 -5.31 -8.67 -3.38
C PHE A 152 -6.72 -8.27 -3.83
N ALA A 153 -6.83 -7.77 -5.04
CA ALA A 153 -8.10 -7.43 -5.67
C ALA A 153 -8.28 -8.26 -6.95
N ARG A 154 -9.52 -8.64 -7.29
CA ARG A 154 -9.75 -9.18 -8.62
C ARG A 154 -9.39 -8.15 -9.67
N LEU A 155 -8.66 -8.53 -10.70
CA LEU A 155 -8.25 -7.59 -11.75
C LEU A 155 -9.46 -6.92 -12.42
N SER A 156 -10.58 -7.65 -12.57
CA SER A 156 -11.84 -7.11 -13.10
C SER A 156 -12.36 -5.91 -12.29
N ILE A 157 -12.17 -5.94 -10.97
CA ILE A 157 -12.58 -4.84 -10.09
C ILE A 157 -11.69 -3.62 -10.29
N HIS A 158 -10.37 -3.79 -10.40
CA HIS A 158 -9.50 -2.66 -10.71
C HIS A 158 -9.73 -2.10 -12.12
N LYS A 159 -10.13 -2.92 -13.10
CA LYS A 159 -10.55 -2.43 -14.42
C LYS A 159 -11.85 -1.60 -14.37
N LYS A 160 -12.72 -1.87 -13.38
CA LYS A 160 -13.94 -1.09 -13.11
C LYS A 160 -13.64 0.19 -12.32
N TYR A 161 -12.69 0.15 -11.38
CA TYR A 161 -12.33 1.24 -10.48
C TYR A 161 -10.87 1.63 -10.68
N LEU A 162 -10.59 2.47 -11.68
CA LEU A 162 -9.25 2.97 -11.94
C LEU A 162 -8.84 4.04 -10.91
N PHE A 163 -7.54 4.18 -10.72
CA PHE A 163 -6.99 5.21 -9.84
C PHE A 163 -7.14 6.60 -10.48
N PRO A 164 -7.54 7.62 -9.71
CA PRO A 164 -7.59 9.00 -10.18
C PRO A 164 -6.19 9.57 -10.38
N THR A 165 -5.84 9.96 -11.60
CA THR A 165 -4.49 10.41 -11.95
C THR A 165 -4.16 11.82 -11.46
N GLU A 166 -5.15 12.59 -11.06
CA GLU A 166 -5.00 13.89 -10.40
C GLU A 166 -4.53 13.78 -8.94
N PHE A 167 -4.69 12.61 -8.30
CA PHE A 167 -4.23 12.36 -6.95
C PHE A 167 -2.73 12.03 -6.93
N ARG A 168 -2.07 12.35 -5.82
CA ARG A 168 -0.63 12.11 -5.65
C ARG A 168 -0.30 11.16 -4.50
N ILE A 169 -1.19 11.03 -3.51
CA ILE A 169 -0.92 10.29 -2.27
C ILE A 169 -2.08 9.37 -1.88
N ALA A 170 -3.35 9.78 -2.07
CA ALA A 170 -4.51 9.09 -1.55
C ALA A 170 -5.45 8.56 -2.64
N GLY A 171 -4.93 8.25 -3.82
CA GLY A 171 -5.75 7.65 -4.89
C GLY A 171 -6.20 6.23 -4.57
N ASP A 172 -5.40 5.46 -3.83
CA ASP A 172 -5.80 4.15 -3.31
C ASP A 172 -6.96 4.27 -2.31
N TYR A 173 -6.93 5.27 -1.43
CA TYR A 173 -8.06 5.58 -0.54
C TYR A 173 -9.34 5.86 -1.34
N TYR A 174 -9.26 6.63 -2.44
CA TYR A 174 -10.40 6.91 -3.30
C TYR A 174 -11.00 5.62 -3.89
N VAL A 175 -10.15 4.77 -4.48
CA VAL A 175 -10.57 3.52 -5.14
C VAL A 175 -11.20 2.56 -4.13
N PHE A 176 -10.54 2.31 -3.01
CA PHE A 176 -11.09 1.40 -2.01
C PHE A 176 -12.35 1.95 -1.33
N MET A 177 -12.48 3.27 -1.17
CA MET A 177 -13.72 3.89 -0.71
C MET A 177 -14.87 3.68 -1.70
N GLN A 178 -14.62 3.83 -3.01
CA GLN A 178 -15.63 3.50 -4.01
C GLN A 178 -16.07 2.05 -3.93
N MET A 179 -15.11 1.11 -3.84
CA MET A 179 -15.41 -0.32 -3.72
C MET A 179 -16.28 -0.61 -2.49
N MET A 180 -15.92 -0.02 -1.33
CA MET A 180 -16.67 -0.20 -0.09
C MET A 180 -18.09 0.39 -0.16
N LEU A 181 -18.24 1.61 -0.70
CA LEU A 181 -19.54 2.27 -0.83
C LEU A 181 -20.45 1.56 -1.85
N ASN A 182 -19.89 0.86 -2.81
CA ASN A 182 -20.62 0.02 -3.74
C ASN A 182 -20.82 -1.42 -3.25
N ASN A 183 -20.51 -1.69 -1.97
CA ASN A 183 -20.65 -3.00 -1.33
C ASN A 183 -19.94 -4.13 -2.08
N GLU A 184 -18.77 -3.85 -2.69
CA GLU A 184 -17.96 -4.90 -3.29
C GLU A 184 -17.56 -5.91 -2.20
N PRO A 185 -17.80 -7.22 -2.42
CA PRO A 185 -17.58 -8.22 -1.38
C PRO A 185 -16.09 -8.42 -1.10
N PHE A 186 -15.74 -8.52 0.19
CA PHE A 186 -14.37 -8.74 0.63
C PHE A 186 -14.28 -9.75 1.76
N VAL A 187 -13.08 -10.35 1.90
CA VAL A 187 -12.72 -11.19 3.02
C VAL A 187 -11.43 -10.67 3.67
N VAL A 188 -11.32 -10.90 4.98
CA VAL A 188 -10.14 -10.48 5.76
C VAL A 188 -9.29 -11.68 6.10
N TYR A 189 -8.05 -11.67 5.61
CA TYR A 189 -7.01 -12.60 6.03
C TYR A 189 -6.44 -12.14 7.37
N ASP A 190 -6.50 -13.00 8.39
CA ASP A 190 -6.00 -12.70 9.74
C ASP A 190 -4.48 -12.93 9.83
N GLY A 191 -3.74 -12.14 9.08
CA GLY A 191 -2.28 -12.17 9.02
C GLY A 191 -1.70 -10.95 8.34
N VAL A 192 -0.39 -10.74 8.52
CA VAL A 192 0.36 -9.68 7.85
C VAL A 192 0.79 -10.18 6.46
N ILE A 193 0.42 -9.44 5.42
CA ILE A 193 0.78 -9.76 4.03
C ILE A 193 2.10 -9.08 3.65
N SER A 194 2.22 -7.80 3.97
CA SER A 194 3.34 -6.99 3.52
C SER A 194 3.91 -6.11 4.61
N LEU A 195 5.12 -5.65 4.37
CA LEU A 195 5.78 -4.65 5.17
C LEU A 195 6.07 -3.40 4.33
N PHE A 196 6.11 -2.26 5.01
CA PHE A 196 6.31 -0.94 4.46
C PHE A 196 7.33 -0.17 5.29
N GLU A 197 8.35 0.37 4.63
CA GLU A 197 9.30 1.27 5.27
C GLU A 197 8.72 2.68 5.41
N ASN A 198 8.34 3.04 6.63
CA ASN A 198 7.58 4.27 6.91
C ASN A 198 8.42 5.55 6.83
N GLU A 199 9.76 5.46 6.75
CA GLU A 199 10.64 6.64 6.79
C GLU A 199 10.82 7.33 5.43
N MET A 200 10.63 6.61 4.32
CA MET A 200 10.92 7.08 2.96
C MET A 200 9.69 7.21 2.05
N GLY A 201 8.52 6.75 2.48
CA GLY A 201 7.30 6.72 1.66
C GLY A 201 6.73 8.11 1.35
N ALA A 202 6.16 8.27 0.16
CA ALA A 202 5.55 9.53 -0.29
C ALA A 202 4.45 10.04 0.66
N SER A 203 3.73 9.13 1.34
CA SER A 203 2.65 9.48 2.28
C SER A 203 3.13 9.84 3.69
N THR A 204 4.39 9.54 4.03
CA THR A 204 4.93 9.67 5.40
C THR A 204 5.74 10.94 5.63
N ARG A 205 6.20 11.59 4.56
CA ARG A 205 6.92 12.86 4.62
C ARG A 205 6.10 13.93 5.34
N LEU A 206 6.77 14.83 6.06
CA LEU A 206 6.12 15.90 6.83
C LEU A 206 5.27 16.83 5.96
N ASP A 207 5.72 17.12 4.74
CA ASP A 207 5.03 17.95 3.75
C ASP A 207 3.80 17.25 3.11
N SER A 208 3.76 15.92 3.15
CA SER A 208 2.68 15.13 2.58
C SER A 208 1.40 15.13 3.42
N PHE A 209 1.47 15.48 4.70
CA PHE A 209 0.29 15.46 5.59
C PHE A 209 -0.86 16.32 5.07
N THR A 210 -0.57 17.56 4.66
CA THR A 210 -1.60 18.47 4.15
C THR A 210 -2.18 17.97 2.84
N LYS A 211 -1.34 17.47 1.92
CA LYS A 211 -1.77 16.89 0.64
C LYS A 211 -2.66 15.67 0.87
N LEU A 212 -2.21 14.72 1.69
CA LEU A 212 -2.99 13.52 2.05
C LEU A 212 -4.39 13.86 2.55
N TRP A 213 -4.48 14.81 3.50
CA TRP A 213 -5.78 15.19 4.05
C TRP A 213 -6.66 15.96 3.07
N ASN A 214 -6.07 16.77 2.19
CA ASN A 214 -6.82 17.46 1.15
C ASN A 214 -7.39 16.47 0.13
N GLU A 215 -6.61 15.47 -0.31
CA GLU A 215 -7.06 14.43 -1.22
C GLU A 215 -8.13 13.53 -0.56
N ARG A 216 -7.99 13.19 0.73
CA ARG A 216 -9.06 12.48 1.48
C ARG A 216 -10.35 13.29 1.55
N LEU A 217 -10.28 14.59 1.84
CA LEU A 217 -11.46 15.46 1.86
C LEU A 217 -12.07 15.62 0.47
N MET A 218 -11.24 15.68 -0.57
CA MET A 218 -11.69 15.67 -1.97
C MET A 218 -12.44 14.36 -2.30
N THR A 219 -11.89 13.22 -1.93
CA THR A 219 -12.54 11.90 -2.04
C THR A 219 -13.91 11.90 -1.37
N MET A 220 -13.99 12.37 -0.13
CA MET A 220 -15.25 12.41 0.62
C MET A 220 -16.32 13.24 -0.10
N LYS A 221 -15.94 14.39 -0.65
CA LYS A 221 -16.85 15.23 -1.45
C LYS A 221 -17.27 14.56 -2.75
N MET A 222 -16.33 13.98 -3.49
CA MET A 222 -16.59 13.29 -4.76
C MET A 222 -17.53 12.09 -4.58
N LEU A 223 -17.40 11.37 -3.47
CA LEU A 223 -18.16 10.16 -3.15
C LEU A 223 -19.41 10.44 -2.29
N GLY A 224 -19.81 11.70 -2.10
CA GLY A 224 -21.08 12.07 -1.52
C GLY A 224 -21.17 11.95 0.00
N ALA A 225 -20.07 12.08 0.73
CA ALA A 225 -20.10 12.17 2.18
C ALA A 225 -20.92 13.37 2.66
N SER A 226 -21.68 13.21 3.74
CA SER A 226 -22.48 14.30 4.29
C SER A 226 -21.60 15.45 4.79
N GLU A 227 -22.11 16.68 4.72
CA GLU A 227 -21.40 17.85 5.24
C GLU A 227 -21.04 17.73 6.72
N SER A 228 -21.91 17.10 7.51
CA SER A 228 -21.65 16.84 8.93
C SER A 228 -20.44 15.95 9.13
N LYS A 229 -20.31 14.89 8.30
CA LYS A 229 -19.15 13.98 8.33
C LYS A 229 -17.88 14.66 7.87
N ILE A 230 -17.93 15.44 6.80
CA ILE A 230 -16.79 16.23 6.33
C ILE A 230 -16.30 17.19 7.43
N LYS A 231 -17.21 17.90 8.11
CA LYS A 231 -16.88 18.79 9.24
C LYS A 231 -16.24 18.02 10.40
N GLU A 232 -16.72 16.83 10.72
CA GLU A 232 -16.11 15.95 11.74
C GLU A 232 -14.65 15.59 11.37
N VAL A 233 -14.42 15.15 10.14
CA VAL A 233 -13.08 14.76 9.66
C VAL A 233 -12.13 15.97 9.62
N ILE A 234 -12.62 17.16 9.25
CA ILE A 234 -11.85 18.41 9.34
C ILE A 234 -11.41 18.72 10.78
N ARG A 235 -12.31 18.54 11.76
CA ARG A 235 -11.96 18.73 13.18
C ARG A 235 -10.89 17.73 13.62
N LYS A 236 -11.02 16.45 13.24
CA LYS A 236 -9.99 15.41 13.51
C LYS A 236 -8.64 15.79 12.89
N ARG A 237 -8.63 16.23 11.61
CA ARG A 237 -7.43 16.71 10.91
C ARG A 237 -6.76 17.84 11.67
N ASN A 238 -7.53 18.87 12.06
CA ASN A 238 -6.99 20.05 12.75
C ASN A 238 -6.39 19.67 14.11
N LYS A 239 -7.05 18.76 14.86
CA LYS A 239 -6.51 18.21 16.11
C LYS A 239 -5.18 17.48 15.86
N MET A 240 -5.12 16.65 14.83
CA MET A 240 -3.88 15.92 14.49
C MET A 240 -2.77 16.88 14.03
N ALA A 241 -3.09 17.91 13.24
CA ALA A 241 -2.12 18.92 12.81
C ALA A 241 -1.55 19.69 14.02
N PHE A 242 -2.39 20.04 14.98
CA PHE A 242 -1.97 20.68 16.23
C PHE A 242 -1.06 19.77 17.06
N LEU A 243 -1.45 18.51 17.24
CA LEU A 243 -0.62 17.52 17.95
C LEU A 243 0.73 17.29 17.26
N ARG A 244 0.78 17.28 15.91
CA ARG A 244 2.04 17.18 15.16
C ARG A 244 2.95 18.39 15.42
N LYS A 245 2.41 19.60 15.47
CA LYS A 245 3.19 20.79 15.84
C LYS A 245 3.77 20.67 17.25
N ILE A 246 2.97 20.23 18.23
CA ILE A 246 3.48 19.97 19.59
C ILE A 246 4.57 18.91 19.55
N MET A 247 4.35 17.80 18.85
CA MET A 247 5.31 16.70 18.78
C MET A 247 6.60 17.08 18.05
N SER A 248 6.56 18.00 17.08
CA SER A 248 7.78 18.52 16.45
C SER A 248 8.63 19.33 17.43
N VAL A 249 8.01 20.03 18.38
CA VAL A 249 8.73 20.70 19.49
C VAL A 249 9.23 19.67 20.50
N VAL A 250 8.40 18.69 20.89
CA VAL A 250 8.78 17.63 21.82
C VAL A 250 9.90 16.74 21.26
N SER A 251 9.99 16.57 19.97
CA SER A 251 11.08 15.81 19.32
C SER A 251 12.47 16.44 19.51
N LEU A 252 12.53 17.72 19.86
CA LEU A 252 13.77 18.38 20.29
C LEU A 252 14.27 17.87 21.64
N PHE A 253 13.42 17.13 22.40
CA PHE A 253 13.73 16.49 23.67
C PHE A 253 13.60 14.97 23.52
N PRO A 254 14.64 14.27 23.06
CA PRO A 254 14.58 12.85 22.66
C PRO A 254 14.04 11.92 23.75
N PHE A 255 14.37 12.20 25.00
CA PHE A 255 13.91 11.38 26.14
C PHE A 255 12.38 11.41 26.30
N ILE A 256 11.78 12.61 26.22
CA ILE A 256 10.32 12.79 26.34
C ILE A 256 9.62 12.20 25.12
N TYR A 257 10.17 12.43 23.94
CA TYR A 257 9.64 11.90 22.68
C TYR A 257 9.62 10.37 22.64
N ASN A 258 10.73 9.73 23.05
CA ASN A 258 10.83 8.27 23.08
C ASN A 258 9.92 7.65 24.14
N ALA A 259 9.79 8.26 25.32
CA ALA A 259 8.85 7.81 26.35
C ALA A 259 7.39 7.89 25.87
N TYR A 260 7.02 8.98 25.19
CA TYR A 260 5.69 9.13 24.57
C TYR A 260 5.45 8.06 23.51
N ARG A 261 6.40 7.83 22.60
CA ARG A 261 6.27 6.82 21.53
C ARG A 261 6.10 5.43 22.10
N ARG A 262 6.92 5.03 23.05
CA ARG A 262 6.81 3.72 23.73
C ARG A 262 5.46 3.51 24.41
N ARG A 263 4.86 4.55 24.99
CA ARG A 263 3.55 4.49 25.65
C ARG A 263 2.38 4.47 24.63
N LYS A 264 2.52 5.14 23.49
CA LYS A 264 1.47 5.26 22.49
C LYS A 264 1.39 4.06 21.55
N TYR A 265 2.52 3.46 21.27
CA TYR A 265 2.62 2.33 20.35
C TYR A 265 3.15 1.13 21.12
N THR A 266 2.40 0.03 21.07
CA THR A 266 2.94 -1.28 21.50
C THR A 266 3.95 -1.69 20.44
N LEU A 267 5.20 -1.19 20.59
CA LEU A 267 6.28 -1.53 19.68
C LEU A 267 6.74 -2.94 20.02
N GLN A 268 6.67 -3.81 19.03
CA GLN A 268 7.31 -5.11 19.13
C GLN A 268 8.81 -4.96 18.75
N PRO A 269 9.71 -5.62 19.48
CA PRO A 269 11.13 -5.59 19.15
C PRO A 269 11.36 -6.13 17.73
N LEU A 270 12.38 -5.64 17.06
CA LEU A 270 12.82 -6.15 15.76
C LEU A 270 13.39 -7.56 15.95
N GLU A 271 12.57 -8.58 15.71
CA GLU A 271 13.02 -10.00 15.68
C GLU A 271 13.53 -10.40 14.29
N ILE A 272 13.17 -9.63 13.25
CA ILE A 272 13.58 -9.86 11.86
C ILE A 272 14.20 -8.57 11.36
N THR A 273 15.45 -8.59 10.96
CA THR A 273 16.08 -7.44 10.30
C THR A 273 15.73 -7.42 8.82
N LEU A 274 15.70 -6.22 8.21
CA LEU A 274 15.54 -6.06 6.76
C LEU A 274 16.62 -6.82 5.93
N LYS A 275 17.63 -7.38 6.60
CA LYS A 275 18.65 -8.24 5.97
C LYS A 275 18.16 -9.68 5.74
N ASP A 276 17.11 -10.08 6.46
CA ASP A 276 16.57 -11.44 6.44
C ASP A 276 15.38 -11.58 5.48
N ILE A 277 14.94 -10.49 4.85
CA ILE A 277 13.87 -10.38 3.86
C ILE A 277 14.47 -10.15 2.47
#